data_adb3180f6564025cc1fd0083ef6bba9b
#
_entry.id   adb3180f6564025cc1fd0083ef6bba9b
#
_cell.length_a   1.000
_cell.length_b   1.000
_cell.length_c   1.000
_cell.angle_alpha   90.00
_cell.angle_beta   90.00
_cell.angle_gamma   90.00
#
_symmetry.space_group_name_H-M   'P 1'
#
loop_
_entity.id
_entity.type
_entity.pdbx_description
1 polymer ?
#
loop_
_entity_poly.entity_id
_entity_poly.type
_entity_poly.pdbx_seq_one_letter_code
_entity_poly.pdbx_strand_id
1 'polypeptide(L)'
;MRVLVTRPAPDGERTAQKLRARGCDVVLAPVLQIEFLNNVELGAGPWNAVAMTSANAAQALAQHPRRMELVALPVLTVGRRTAEAAHAVGFTDVASADGNEQALTGLIGGRCCGGNKILYLAGEDRAGDLAAAVAPWGVHVDTVVVYHAVAAQQLAEVAAALKAGTIDGVTHFSRRSAAVYLDCARAAGVLDSALTPFHYCLSRAVSEPLMAAGAKRIAVAKSPEENALLDLVAPA
;
A
#
# COMPACT_ATOMS: atom_id res chain seq x y z
N MET A 1 10.65 11.17 21.51
CA MET A 1 9.59 11.65 20.59
C MET A 1 8.58 10.54 20.38
N ARG A 2 7.29 10.84 20.55
CA ARG A 2 6.20 9.89 20.38
C ARG A 2 5.52 10.08 19.03
N VAL A 3 5.58 9.03 18.18
CA VAL A 3 5.19 9.11 16.76
C VAL A 3 4.01 8.19 16.49
N LEU A 4 2.99 8.75 15.83
CA LEU A 4 1.84 8.00 15.34
C LEU A 4 2.13 7.49 13.93
N VAL A 5 2.03 6.17 13.73
CA VAL A 5 2.15 5.52 12.43
C VAL A 5 0.75 5.13 11.96
N THR A 6 0.29 5.75 10.86
CA THR A 6 -1.08 5.61 10.32
C THR A 6 -1.18 4.57 9.21
N ARG A 7 -0.07 3.96 8.85
CA ARG A 7 0.05 2.98 7.76
C ARG A 7 -0.56 1.63 8.14
N PRO A 8 -1.29 0.93 7.24
CA PRO A 8 -1.83 -0.40 7.54
C PRO A 8 -0.74 -1.46 7.71
N ALA A 9 -1.09 -2.54 8.41
CA ALA A 9 -0.25 -3.74 8.52
C ALA A 9 -0.08 -4.41 7.12
N PRO A 10 1.03 -5.14 6.89
CA PRO A 10 2.20 -5.30 7.79
C PRO A 10 3.21 -4.16 7.69
N ASP A 11 2.98 -3.17 6.82
CA ASP A 11 3.91 -2.08 6.56
C ASP A 11 4.03 -1.13 7.75
N GLY A 12 2.93 -0.88 8.45
CA GLY A 12 2.92 -0.05 9.65
C GLY A 12 3.83 -0.62 10.74
N GLU A 13 3.79 -1.93 10.95
CA GLU A 13 4.63 -2.61 11.94
C GLU A 13 6.13 -2.52 11.59
N ARG A 14 6.48 -2.70 10.30
CA ARG A 14 7.89 -2.55 9.86
C ARG A 14 8.38 -1.10 10.03
N THR A 15 7.54 -0.14 9.68
CA THR A 15 7.84 1.28 9.89
C THR A 15 8.03 1.57 11.39
N ALA A 16 7.15 1.03 12.23
CA ALA A 16 7.25 1.16 13.68
C ALA A 16 8.53 0.55 14.26
N GLN A 17 8.93 -0.64 13.79
CA GLN A 17 10.20 -1.27 14.20
C GLN A 17 11.40 -0.40 13.86
N LYS A 18 11.46 0.16 12.64
CA LYS A 18 12.53 1.06 12.21
C LYS A 18 12.59 2.34 13.05
N LEU A 19 11.43 2.93 13.39
CA LEU A 19 11.36 4.12 14.23
C LEU A 19 11.75 3.83 15.69
N ARG A 20 11.33 2.68 16.24
CA ARG A 20 11.75 2.25 17.58
C ARG A 20 13.27 2.02 17.65
N ALA A 21 13.87 1.44 16.61
CA ALA A 21 15.32 1.28 16.51
C ALA A 21 16.06 2.63 16.49
N ARG A 22 15.39 3.71 16.11
CA ARG A 22 15.90 5.10 16.14
C ARG A 22 15.52 5.85 17.42
N GLY A 23 15.03 5.16 18.46
CA GLY A 23 14.71 5.74 19.78
C GLY A 23 13.35 6.43 19.88
N CYS A 24 12.45 6.23 18.91
CA CYS A 24 11.09 6.77 19.00
C CYS A 24 10.17 5.87 19.84
N ASP A 25 9.29 6.47 20.63
CA ASP A 25 8.08 5.82 21.14
C ASP A 25 7.03 5.80 20.01
N VAL A 26 6.55 4.62 19.62
CA VAL A 26 5.68 4.50 18.45
C VAL A 26 4.32 3.94 18.83
N VAL A 27 3.30 4.71 18.48
CA VAL A 27 1.89 4.30 18.54
C VAL A 27 1.44 3.88 17.13
N LEU A 28 0.94 2.66 17.01
CA LEU A 28 0.32 2.18 15.77
C LEU A 28 -1.17 2.50 15.81
N ALA A 29 -1.64 3.28 14.86
CA ALA A 29 -3.06 3.52 14.63
C ALA A 29 -3.32 3.61 13.12
N PRO A 30 -3.35 2.45 12.45
CA PRO A 30 -3.67 2.40 11.02
C PRO A 30 -5.02 3.07 10.77
N VAL A 31 -5.06 4.01 9.83
CA VAL A 31 -6.31 4.68 9.42
C VAL A 31 -7.01 3.94 8.28
N LEU A 32 -6.30 3.00 7.66
CA LEU A 32 -6.82 2.08 6.64
C LEU A 32 -6.53 0.65 7.08
N GLN A 33 -7.46 -0.24 6.79
CA GLN A 33 -7.27 -1.68 6.92
C GLN A 33 -7.53 -2.34 5.57
N ILE A 34 -6.78 -3.39 5.27
CA ILE A 34 -6.96 -4.16 4.04
C ILE A 34 -8.02 -5.23 4.30
N GLU A 35 -9.03 -5.24 3.47
CA GLU A 35 -10.05 -6.28 3.44
C GLU A 35 -9.90 -7.10 2.16
N PHE A 36 -9.80 -8.42 2.32
CA PHE A 36 -9.68 -9.34 1.20
C PHE A 36 -11.06 -9.79 0.71
N LEU A 37 -11.22 -9.81 -0.60
CA LEU A 37 -12.43 -10.27 -1.27
C LEU A 37 -12.29 -11.78 -1.57
N ASN A 38 -12.58 -12.63 -0.58
CA ASN A 38 -12.24 -14.06 -0.61
C ASN A 38 -12.97 -14.90 -1.66
N ASN A 39 -14.14 -14.45 -2.14
CA ASN A 39 -14.97 -15.20 -3.08
C ASN A 39 -15.22 -14.44 -4.39
N VAL A 40 -14.26 -13.62 -4.82
CA VAL A 40 -14.39 -12.87 -6.06
C VAL A 40 -14.30 -13.80 -7.27
N GLU A 41 -15.17 -13.59 -8.25
CA GLU A 41 -15.13 -14.33 -9.51
C GLU A 41 -13.90 -13.90 -10.32
N LEU A 42 -12.97 -14.83 -10.56
CA LEU A 42 -11.75 -14.56 -11.33
C LEU A 42 -12.00 -14.53 -12.86
N GLY A 43 -13.18 -14.95 -13.28
CA GLY A 43 -13.49 -15.12 -14.71
C GLY A 43 -13.05 -16.47 -15.26
N ALA A 44 -13.20 -16.63 -16.57
CA ALA A 44 -12.88 -17.86 -17.30
C ALA A 44 -11.49 -17.74 -17.93
N GLY A 45 -10.58 -18.64 -17.53
CA GLY A 45 -9.28 -18.82 -18.21
C GLY A 45 -9.47 -19.34 -19.67
N PRO A 46 -8.42 -19.87 -20.29
CA PRO A 46 -7.11 -20.02 -19.67
C PRO A 46 -6.32 -18.71 -19.62
N TRP A 47 -5.47 -18.56 -18.60
CA TRP A 47 -4.48 -17.50 -18.52
C TRP A 47 -3.08 -18.07 -18.72
N ASN A 48 -2.19 -17.27 -19.31
CA ASN A 48 -0.79 -17.61 -19.56
C ASN A 48 0.11 -17.21 -18.40
N ALA A 49 -0.31 -16.22 -17.61
CA ALA A 49 0.42 -15.75 -16.43
C ALA A 49 -0.53 -15.01 -15.45
N VAL A 50 -0.04 -14.80 -14.24
CA VAL A 50 -0.66 -13.92 -13.23
C VAL A 50 0.21 -12.66 -13.06
N ALA A 51 -0.40 -11.50 -12.90
CA ALA A 51 0.30 -10.26 -12.55
C ALA A 51 -0.14 -9.75 -11.18
N MET A 52 0.80 -9.21 -10.40
CA MET A 52 0.53 -8.63 -9.07
C MET A 52 1.40 -7.39 -8.84
N THR A 53 0.78 -6.29 -8.40
CA THR A 53 1.49 -5.05 -8.02
C THR A 53 1.62 -4.88 -6.50
N SER A 54 1.01 -5.76 -5.71
CA SER A 54 1.03 -5.70 -4.25
C SER A 54 1.09 -7.08 -3.61
N ALA A 55 1.80 -7.20 -2.49
CA ALA A 55 1.79 -8.39 -1.64
C ALA A 55 0.38 -8.73 -1.11
N ASN A 56 -0.51 -7.73 -1.00
CA ASN A 56 -1.90 -7.95 -0.59
C ASN A 56 -2.68 -8.82 -1.60
N ALA A 57 -2.35 -8.74 -2.90
CA ALA A 57 -2.97 -9.59 -3.92
C ALA A 57 -2.60 -11.08 -3.71
N ALA A 58 -1.35 -11.37 -3.37
CA ALA A 58 -0.93 -12.72 -3.03
C ALA A 58 -1.61 -13.22 -1.73
N GLN A 59 -1.74 -12.37 -0.71
CA GLN A 59 -2.44 -12.71 0.52
C GLN A 59 -3.94 -12.98 0.28
N ALA A 60 -4.60 -12.19 -0.57
CA ALA A 60 -5.98 -12.44 -0.96
C ALA A 60 -6.14 -13.79 -1.65
N LEU A 61 -5.18 -14.15 -2.54
CA LEU A 61 -5.18 -15.44 -3.22
C LEU A 61 -4.96 -16.63 -2.28
N ALA A 62 -4.26 -16.46 -1.15
CA ALA A 62 -3.92 -17.55 -0.23
C ALA A 62 -5.14 -18.36 0.22
N GLN A 63 -6.31 -17.72 0.36
CA GLN A 63 -7.57 -18.34 0.77
C GLN A 63 -8.55 -18.57 -0.38
N HIS A 64 -8.17 -18.22 -1.62
CA HIS A 64 -9.08 -18.33 -2.76
C HIS A 64 -9.23 -19.80 -3.22
N PRO A 65 -10.45 -20.31 -3.53
CA PRO A 65 -10.67 -21.69 -3.93
C PRO A 65 -9.84 -22.14 -5.16
N ARG A 66 -9.63 -21.23 -6.12
CA ARG A 66 -8.86 -21.50 -7.35
C ARG A 66 -7.36 -21.24 -7.19
N ARG A 67 -6.84 -21.09 -5.97
CA ARG A 67 -5.41 -20.86 -5.73
C ARG A 67 -4.53 -21.89 -6.41
N MET A 68 -4.87 -23.17 -6.29
CA MET A 68 -4.05 -24.28 -6.84
C MET A 68 -3.93 -24.24 -8.36
N GLU A 69 -4.94 -23.75 -9.05
CA GLU A 69 -4.91 -23.54 -10.49
C GLU A 69 -3.94 -22.39 -10.85
N LEU A 70 -3.99 -21.30 -10.11
CA LEU A 70 -3.21 -20.10 -10.41
C LEU A 70 -1.72 -20.24 -10.05
N VAL A 71 -1.38 -20.93 -8.97
CA VAL A 71 0.03 -21.09 -8.55
C VAL A 71 0.84 -21.97 -9.51
N ALA A 72 0.18 -22.70 -10.40
CA ALA A 72 0.82 -23.45 -11.50
C ALA A 72 1.25 -22.55 -12.67
N LEU A 73 0.78 -21.30 -12.72
CA LEU A 73 1.11 -20.35 -13.77
C LEU A 73 2.34 -19.50 -13.36
N PRO A 74 3.10 -18.96 -14.35
CA PRO A 74 4.08 -17.92 -14.07
C PRO A 74 3.42 -16.70 -13.39
N VAL A 75 4.08 -16.09 -12.40
CA VAL A 75 3.63 -14.85 -11.81
C VAL A 75 4.65 -13.73 -12.01
N LEU A 76 4.15 -12.58 -12.47
CA LEU A 76 4.92 -11.37 -12.76
C LEU A 76 4.59 -10.31 -11.71
N THR A 77 5.60 -9.84 -10.99
CA THR A 77 5.41 -8.93 -9.85
C THR A 77 6.17 -7.62 -10.04
N VAL A 78 5.66 -6.54 -9.45
CA VAL A 78 6.29 -5.23 -9.55
C VAL A 78 7.63 -5.17 -8.80
N GLY A 79 7.78 -5.91 -7.70
CA GLY A 79 8.97 -5.85 -6.87
C GLY A 79 9.13 -7.04 -5.95
N ARG A 80 10.32 -7.15 -5.35
CA ARG A 80 10.76 -8.31 -4.53
C ARG A 80 9.79 -8.70 -3.44
N ARG A 81 9.22 -7.73 -2.74
CA ARG A 81 8.25 -7.98 -1.66
C ARG A 81 6.99 -8.69 -2.16
N THR A 82 6.49 -8.30 -3.33
CA THR A 82 5.35 -8.98 -3.96
C THR A 82 5.74 -10.36 -4.43
N ALA A 83 6.98 -10.53 -4.94
CA ALA A 83 7.54 -11.83 -5.31
C ALA A 83 7.67 -12.78 -4.12
N GLU A 84 8.17 -12.31 -2.99
CA GLU A 84 8.26 -13.08 -1.74
C GLU A 84 6.88 -13.54 -1.27
N ALA A 85 5.87 -12.65 -1.32
CA ALA A 85 4.51 -12.99 -0.98
C ALA A 85 3.90 -14.01 -1.97
N ALA A 86 4.22 -13.92 -3.26
CA ALA A 86 3.81 -14.88 -4.27
C ALA A 86 4.43 -16.26 -4.01
N HIS A 87 5.72 -16.34 -3.68
CA HIS A 87 6.35 -17.60 -3.26
C HIS A 87 5.67 -18.20 -2.02
N ALA A 88 5.36 -17.37 -1.02
CA ALA A 88 4.72 -17.82 0.22
C ALA A 88 3.33 -18.44 0.00
N VAL A 89 2.61 -18.05 -1.05
CA VAL A 89 1.30 -18.65 -1.40
C VAL A 89 1.40 -19.81 -2.38
N GLY A 90 2.61 -20.16 -2.85
CA GLY A 90 2.88 -21.39 -3.59
C GLY A 90 3.28 -21.22 -5.06
N PHE A 91 3.47 -20.00 -5.57
CA PHE A 91 4.02 -19.83 -6.92
C PHE A 91 5.48 -20.30 -6.97
N THR A 92 5.81 -21.07 -7.99
CA THR A 92 7.19 -21.59 -8.23
C THR A 92 7.92 -20.82 -9.33
N ASP A 93 7.22 -20.36 -10.37
CA ASP A 93 7.77 -19.49 -11.42
C ASP A 93 7.40 -18.02 -11.10
N VAL A 94 8.31 -17.33 -10.44
CA VAL A 94 8.11 -15.95 -9.99
C VAL A 94 9.15 -15.04 -10.63
N ALA A 95 8.70 -13.99 -11.31
CA ALA A 95 9.58 -12.93 -11.83
C ALA A 95 9.22 -11.59 -11.23
N SER A 96 10.23 -10.86 -10.76
CA SER A 96 10.09 -9.50 -10.25
C SER A 96 10.67 -8.50 -11.24
N ALA A 97 9.95 -7.40 -11.47
CA ALA A 97 10.45 -6.29 -12.25
C ALA A 97 11.44 -5.41 -11.48
N ASP A 98 11.53 -5.60 -10.16
CA ASP A 98 12.39 -4.85 -9.22
C ASP A 98 12.26 -3.32 -9.37
N GLY A 99 11.06 -2.83 -9.69
CA GLY A 99 10.83 -1.42 -9.97
C GLY A 99 9.41 -0.95 -9.69
N ASN A 100 8.87 -0.19 -10.63
CA ASN A 100 7.53 0.37 -10.59
C ASN A 100 6.60 -0.32 -11.61
N GLU A 101 5.41 0.22 -11.80
CA GLU A 101 4.42 -0.30 -12.75
C GLU A 101 4.94 -0.32 -14.20
N GLN A 102 5.74 0.68 -14.59
CA GLN A 102 6.36 0.73 -15.91
C GLN A 102 7.39 -0.39 -16.09
N ALA A 103 8.16 -0.73 -15.07
CA ALA A 103 9.08 -1.87 -15.08
C ALA A 103 8.32 -3.20 -15.21
N LEU A 104 7.19 -3.35 -14.50
CA LEU A 104 6.32 -4.52 -14.64
C LEU A 104 5.75 -4.62 -16.05
N THR A 105 5.32 -3.51 -16.63
CA THR A 105 4.85 -3.46 -18.03
C THR A 105 5.92 -3.98 -18.98
N GLY A 106 7.18 -3.52 -18.84
CA GLY A 106 8.31 -4.02 -19.62
C GLY A 106 8.58 -5.52 -19.44
N LEU A 107 8.51 -6.01 -18.18
CA LEU A 107 8.65 -7.43 -17.86
C LEU A 107 7.56 -8.29 -18.54
N ILE A 108 6.31 -7.82 -18.52
CA ILE A 108 5.19 -8.47 -19.21
C ILE A 108 5.45 -8.53 -20.71
N GLY A 109 5.82 -7.40 -21.34
CA GLY A 109 6.12 -7.34 -22.77
C GLY A 109 7.29 -8.23 -23.21
N GLY A 110 8.25 -8.48 -22.31
CA GLY A 110 9.37 -9.39 -22.56
C GLY A 110 9.05 -10.88 -22.36
N ARG A 111 8.02 -11.22 -21.59
CA ARG A 111 7.64 -12.62 -21.28
C ARG A 111 6.34 -13.07 -21.94
N CYS A 112 5.44 -12.14 -22.23
CA CYS A 112 4.16 -12.41 -22.85
C CYS A 112 4.14 -11.80 -24.25
N CYS A 113 3.69 -12.56 -25.23
CA CYS A 113 3.58 -12.11 -26.63
C CYS A 113 2.12 -12.00 -27.06
N GLY A 114 1.90 -11.47 -28.25
CA GLY A 114 0.56 -11.26 -28.81
C GLY A 114 -0.34 -12.49 -28.70
N GLY A 115 -1.56 -12.26 -28.26
CA GLY A 115 -2.56 -13.29 -27.98
C GLY A 115 -2.49 -13.91 -26.60
N ASN A 116 -1.45 -13.61 -25.79
CA ASN A 116 -1.45 -14.04 -24.40
C ASN A 116 -2.50 -13.30 -23.58
N LYS A 117 -3.10 -14.02 -22.64
CA LYS A 117 -4.07 -13.52 -21.68
C LYS A 117 -3.51 -13.65 -20.26
N ILE A 118 -3.45 -12.57 -19.52
CA ILE A 118 -2.96 -12.57 -18.15
C ILE A 118 -4.06 -12.20 -17.16
N LEU A 119 -4.02 -12.78 -15.97
CA LEU A 119 -4.89 -12.42 -14.87
C LEU A 119 -4.16 -11.41 -13.97
N TYR A 120 -4.66 -10.19 -13.90
CA TYR A 120 -4.14 -9.18 -12.97
C TYR A 120 -4.95 -9.16 -11.68
N LEU A 121 -4.36 -9.68 -10.59
CA LEU A 121 -4.93 -9.61 -9.25
C LEU A 121 -4.58 -8.25 -8.64
N ALA A 122 -5.57 -7.38 -8.53
CA ALA A 122 -5.41 -5.98 -8.22
C ALA A 122 -6.08 -5.56 -6.91
N GLY A 123 -5.63 -4.44 -6.36
CA GLY A 123 -6.42 -3.68 -5.39
C GLY A 123 -7.47 -2.81 -6.09
N GLU A 124 -8.50 -2.38 -5.36
CA GLU A 124 -9.48 -1.42 -5.85
C GLU A 124 -8.81 -0.10 -6.24
N ASP A 125 -7.89 0.40 -5.39
CA ASP A 125 -7.09 1.58 -5.67
C ASP A 125 -5.85 1.19 -6.50
N ARG A 126 -5.80 1.67 -7.73
CA ARG A 126 -4.69 1.45 -8.67
C ARG A 126 -4.09 2.78 -9.11
N ALA A 127 -2.77 2.81 -9.25
CA ALA A 127 -2.06 3.99 -9.74
C ALA A 127 -2.17 4.16 -11.26
N GLY A 128 -2.42 3.07 -12.01
CA GLY A 128 -2.48 3.06 -13.46
C GLY A 128 -3.42 2.01 -14.02
N ASP A 129 -3.45 1.93 -15.34
CA ASP A 129 -4.18 0.93 -16.13
C ASP A 129 -3.20 -0.02 -16.80
N LEU A 130 -2.94 -1.17 -16.15
CA LEU A 130 -2.03 -2.18 -16.67
C LEU A 130 -2.50 -2.74 -18.01
N ALA A 131 -3.82 -2.87 -18.22
CA ALA A 131 -4.37 -3.39 -19.48
C ALA A 131 -4.04 -2.46 -20.64
N ALA A 132 -4.26 -1.15 -20.47
CA ALA A 132 -3.89 -0.16 -21.46
C ALA A 132 -2.37 -0.13 -21.71
N ALA A 133 -1.57 -0.27 -20.64
CA ALA A 133 -0.11 -0.21 -20.72
C ALA A 133 0.50 -1.39 -21.51
N VAL A 134 -0.08 -2.59 -21.45
CA VAL A 134 0.43 -3.78 -22.16
C VAL A 134 -0.25 -4.06 -23.50
N ALA A 135 -1.35 -3.36 -23.81
CA ALA A 135 -2.07 -3.49 -25.07
C ALA A 135 -1.19 -3.37 -26.34
N PRO A 136 -0.16 -2.50 -26.39
CA PRO A 136 0.73 -2.39 -27.56
C PRO A 136 1.48 -3.69 -27.89
N TRP A 137 1.64 -4.63 -26.95
CA TRP A 137 2.25 -5.95 -27.19
C TRP A 137 1.22 -7.04 -27.54
N GLY A 138 -0.07 -6.67 -27.72
CA GLY A 138 -1.14 -7.62 -28.00
C GLY A 138 -1.46 -8.56 -26.83
N VAL A 139 -1.14 -8.15 -25.61
CA VAL A 139 -1.44 -8.89 -24.38
C VAL A 139 -2.80 -8.45 -23.84
N HIS A 140 -3.68 -9.41 -23.56
CA HIS A 140 -4.98 -9.19 -22.95
C HIS A 140 -4.89 -9.32 -21.43
N VAL A 141 -5.56 -8.43 -20.70
CA VAL A 141 -5.55 -8.42 -19.22
C VAL A 141 -6.96 -8.54 -18.68
N ASP A 142 -7.22 -9.62 -17.95
CA ASP A 142 -8.38 -9.71 -17.07
C ASP A 142 -7.99 -9.11 -15.73
N THR A 143 -8.51 -7.94 -15.40
CA THR A 143 -8.26 -7.30 -14.09
C THR A 143 -9.34 -7.69 -13.10
N VAL A 144 -8.93 -8.26 -11.97
CA VAL A 144 -9.83 -8.66 -10.89
C VAL A 144 -9.40 -8.00 -9.59
N VAL A 145 -10.32 -7.25 -8.98
CA VAL A 145 -10.11 -6.66 -7.66
C VAL A 145 -10.26 -7.73 -6.60
N VAL A 146 -9.19 -8.02 -5.86
CA VAL A 146 -9.16 -9.07 -4.84
C VAL A 146 -8.98 -8.54 -3.41
N TYR A 147 -8.76 -7.25 -3.26
CA TYR A 147 -8.74 -6.56 -1.97
C TYR A 147 -9.08 -5.07 -2.14
N HIS A 148 -9.54 -4.45 -1.07
CA HIS A 148 -9.68 -3.01 -0.96
C HIS A 148 -9.16 -2.50 0.39
N ALA A 149 -8.92 -1.19 0.47
CA ALA A 149 -8.55 -0.53 1.71
C ALA A 149 -9.75 0.24 2.24
N VAL A 150 -10.22 -0.11 3.42
CA VAL A 150 -11.33 0.57 4.11
C VAL A 150 -10.82 1.44 5.25
N ALA A 151 -11.61 2.44 5.66
CA ALA A 151 -11.28 3.25 6.81
C ALA A 151 -11.30 2.40 8.10
N ALA A 152 -10.24 2.48 8.88
CA ALA A 152 -10.11 1.79 10.16
C ALA A 152 -10.54 2.70 11.32
N GLN A 153 -11.06 2.12 12.39
CA GLN A 153 -11.56 2.88 13.54
C GLN A 153 -10.49 3.19 14.60
N GLN A 154 -9.26 2.71 14.44
CA GLN A 154 -8.20 2.81 15.46
C GLN A 154 -7.81 4.24 15.84
N LEU A 155 -8.12 5.25 15.03
CA LEU A 155 -7.84 6.64 15.43
C LEU A 155 -8.64 7.08 16.65
N ALA A 156 -9.84 6.52 16.86
CA ALA A 156 -10.63 6.77 18.06
C ALA A 156 -9.91 6.33 19.35
N GLU A 157 -9.11 5.25 19.28
CA GLU A 157 -8.34 4.71 20.41
C GLU A 157 -7.21 5.66 20.84
N VAL A 158 -6.66 6.45 19.92
CA VAL A 158 -5.59 7.43 20.17
C VAL A 158 -6.10 8.85 20.33
N ALA A 159 -7.41 9.08 20.26
CA ALA A 159 -8.03 10.39 20.37
C ALA A 159 -7.68 11.09 21.70
N ALA A 160 -7.62 10.34 22.80
CA ALA A 160 -7.21 10.86 24.09
C ALA A 160 -5.75 11.36 24.08
N ALA A 161 -4.84 10.63 23.44
CA ALA A 161 -3.44 11.00 23.32
C ALA A 161 -3.24 12.25 22.45
N LEU A 162 -4.03 12.39 21.37
CA LEU A 162 -4.04 13.59 20.54
C LEU A 162 -4.56 14.82 21.33
N LYS A 163 -5.67 14.67 22.06
CA LYS A 163 -6.22 15.74 22.92
C LYS A 163 -5.25 16.16 24.03
N ALA A 164 -4.54 15.20 24.62
CA ALA A 164 -3.54 15.46 25.66
C ALA A 164 -2.24 16.05 25.11
N GLY A 165 -2.08 16.19 23.78
CA GLY A 165 -0.86 16.71 23.15
C GLY A 165 0.37 15.82 23.35
N THR A 166 0.18 14.52 23.59
CA THR A 166 1.27 13.57 23.85
C THR A 166 1.82 12.90 22.58
N ILE A 167 1.26 13.22 21.41
CA ILE A 167 1.76 12.80 20.11
C ILE A 167 2.60 13.94 19.52
N ASP A 168 3.89 13.71 19.31
CA ASP A 168 4.81 14.70 18.75
C ASP A 168 4.75 14.76 17.24
N GLY A 169 4.52 13.60 16.57
CA GLY A 169 4.51 13.49 15.12
C GLY A 169 3.61 12.41 14.57
N VAL A 170 3.18 12.58 13.32
CA VAL A 170 2.35 11.62 12.57
C VAL A 170 3.00 11.37 11.22
N THR A 171 3.13 10.11 10.80
CA THR A 171 3.70 9.75 9.50
C THR A 171 2.61 9.45 8.47
N HIS A 172 2.76 9.99 7.26
CA HIS A 172 1.82 9.83 6.15
C HIS A 172 2.54 9.32 4.90
N PHE A 173 2.11 8.17 4.38
CA PHE A 173 2.74 7.50 3.24
C PHE A 173 1.96 7.63 1.94
N SER A 174 0.69 8.02 2.00
CA SER A 174 -0.13 8.26 0.82
C SER A 174 -1.10 9.41 1.03
N ARG A 175 -1.48 10.07 -0.06
CA ARG A 175 -2.50 11.14 -0.05
C ARG A 175 -3.82 10.65 0.54
N ARG A 176 -4.22 9.42 0.17
CA ARG A 176 -5.44 8.79 0.69
C ARG A 176 -5.37 8.58 2.20
N SER A 177 -4.27 8.00 2.73
CA SER A 177 -4.11 7.81 4.18
C SER A 177 -4.17 9.14 4.94
N ALA A 178 -3.58 10.21 4.39
CA ALA A 178 -3.64 11.54 4.99
C ALA A 178 -5.07 12.10 5.01
N ALA A 179 -5.84 11.91 3.93
CA ALA A 179 -7.25 12.31 3.87
C ALA A 179 -8.09 11.53 4.88
N VAL A 180 -7.96 10.19 4.89
CA VAL A 180 -8.70 9.33 5.83
C VAL A 180 -8.33 9.62 7.29
N TYR A 181 -7.06 9.96 7.59
CA TYR A 181 -6.66 10.41 8.92
C TYR A 181 -7.48 11.62 9.37
N LEU A 182 -7.65 12.62 8.51
CA LEU A 182 -8.45 13.81 8.80
C LEU A 182 -9.94 13.48 8.98
N ASP A 183 -10.48 12.59 8.15
CA ASP A 183 -11.89 12.17 8.25
C ASP A 183 -12.13 11.40 9.56
N CYS A 184 -11.24 10.49 9.92
CA CYS A 184 -11.28 9.80 11.22
C CYS A 184 -11.15 10.79 12.40
N ALA A 185 -10.28 11.81 12.27
CA ALA A 185 -10.12 12.84 13.31
C ALA A 185 -11.38 13.72 13.47
N ARG A 186 -12.05 14.04 12.36
CA ARG A 186 -13.35 14.74 12.39
C ARG A 186 -14.42 13.89 13.05
N ALA A 187 -14.53 12.62 12.64
CA ALA A 187 -15.50 11.69 13.21
C ALA A 187 -15.30 11.46 14.70
N ALA A 188 -14.05 11.46 15.18
CA ALA A 188 -13.69 11.35 16.60
C ALA A 188 -13.79 12.67 17.37
N GLY A 189 -14.11 13.80 16.73
CA GLY A 189 -14.18 15.12 17.37
C GLY A 189 -12.84 15.63 17.91
N VAL A 190 -11.73 15.32 17.20
CA VAL A 190 -10.36 15.66 17.60
C VAL A 190 -9.55 16.34 16.50
N LEU A 191 -10.19 16.91 15.49
CA LEU A 191 -9.51 17.46 14.32
C LEU A 191 -8.43 18.47 14.69
N ASP A 192 -8.74 19.47 15.53
CA ASP A 192 -7.79 20.50 15.92
C ASP A 192 -6.57 19.91 16.63
N SER A 193 -6.80 18.95 17.54
CA SER A 193 -5.72 18.23 18.23
C SER A 193 -4.91 17.35 17.26
N ALA A 194 -5.56 16.78 16.25
CA ALA A 194 -4.90 15.96 15.24
C ALA A 194 -4.05 16.79 14.28
N LEU A 195 -4.30 18.09 14.11
CA LEU A 195 -3.50 19.01 13.28
C LEU A 195 -2.30 19.63 14.03
N THR A 196 -2.20 19.43 15.35
CA THR A 196 -1.16 20.04 16.18
C THR A 196 0.23 19.37 16.05
N PRO A 197 0.36 18.02 15.97
CA PRO A 197 1.65 17.36 15.84
C PRO A 197 2.40 17.74 14.54
N PHE A 198 3.67 17.37 14.45
CA PHE A 198 4.37 17.38 13.16
C PHE A 198 3.79 16.32 12.21
N HIS A 199 3.51 16.70 10.96
CA HIS A 199 3.09 15.78 9.90
C HIS A 199 4.26 15.51 8.98
N TYR A 200 4.78 14.29 9.01
CA TYR A 200 5.86 13.83 8.15
C TYR A 200 5.27 13.12 6.93
N CYS A 201 5.46 13.70 5.76
CA CYS A 201 4.82 13.28 4.51
C CYS A 201 5.83 12.71 3.53
N LEU A 202 5.51 11.57 2.91
CA LEU A 202 6.39 10.90 1.92
C LEU A 202 6.63 11.75 0.67
N SER A 203 5.67 12.59 0.29
CA SER A 203 5.77 13.49 -0.86
C SER A 203 4.89 14.72 -0.68
N ARG A 204 5.05 15.71 -1.58
CA ARG A 204 4.21 16.91 -1.61
C ARG A 204 2.72 16.58 -1.80
N ALA A 205 2.39 15.65 -2.69
CA ALA A 205 1.01 15.20 -2.90
C ALA A 205 0.37 14.61 -1.63
N VAL A 206 1.16 13.96 -0.77
CA VAL A 206 0.70 13.42 0.53
C VAL A 206 0.37 14.56 1.51
N SER A 207 1.08 15.71 1.44
CA SER A 207 0.85 16.83 2.34
C SER A 207 -0.36 17.69 1.98
N GLU A 208 -0.85 17.63 0.75
CA GLU A 208 -1.95 18.49 0.27
C GLU A 208 -3.22 18.45 1.13
N PRO A 209 -3.78 17.28 1.51
CA PRO A 209 -4.97 17.25 2.36
C PRO A 209 -4.75 17.88 3.73
N LEU A 210 -3.55 17.69 4.32
CA LEU A 210 -3.19 18.26 5.63
C LEU A 210 -3.06 19.78 5.57
N MET A 211 -2.41 20.30 4.50
CA MET A 211 -2.31 21.75 4.25
C MET A 211 -3.69 22.37 4.07
N ALA A 212 -4.56 21.73 3.27
CA ALA A 212 -5.93 22.19 3.04
C ALA A 212 -6.76 22.19 4.33
N ALA A 213 -6.50 21.26 5.26
CA ALA A 213 -7.15 21.22 6.57
C ALA A 213 -6.56 22.19 7.59
N GLY A 214 -5.47 22.91 7.27
CA GLY A 214 -4.87 23.93 8.13
C GLY A 214 -3.72 23.44 9.02
N ALA A 215 -3.14 22.26 8.76
CA ALA A 215 -1.93 21.82 9.46
C ALA A 215 -0.77 22.79 9.21
N LYS A 216 -0.11 23.22 10.27
CA LYS A 216 0.97 24.24 10.21
C LYS A 216 2.37 23.64 10.28
N ARG A 217 2.51 22.42 10.77
CA ARG A 217 3.79 21.73 11.03
C ARG A 217 3.93 20.53 10.11
N ILE A 218 4.38 20.77 8.88
CA ILE A 218 4.51 19.75 7.84
C ILE A 218 5.95 19.68 7.36
N ALA A 219 6.50 18.47 7.30
CA ALA A 219 7.77 18.16 6.67
C ALA A 219 7.56 17.14 5.55
N VAL A 220 8.20 17.36 4.40
CA VAL A 220 8.09 16.49 3.23
C VAL A 220 9.45 15.86 2.95
N ALA A 221 9.47 14.55 2.70
CA ALA A 221 10.67 13.81 2.39
C ALA A 221 11.31 14.31 1.09
N LYS A 222 12.64 14.28 1.03
CA LYS A 222 13.42 14.73 -0.15
C LYS A 222 13.23 13.82 -1.37
N SER A 223 12.98 12.54 -1.13
CA SER A 223 12.62 11.53 -2.14
C SER A 223 11.42 10.72 -1.62
N PRO A 224 10.58 10.13 -2.51
CA PRO A 224 9.41 9.34 -2.09
C PRO A 224 9.82 7.93 -1.62
N GLU A 225 10.78 7.86 -0.72
CA GLU A 225 11.33 6.65 -0.13
C GLU A 225 11.09 6.63 1.38
N GLU A 226 10.78 5.43 1.91
CA GLU A 226 10.52 5.28 3.34
C GLU A 226 11.67 5.80 4.20
N ASN A 227 12.93 5.47 3.85
CA ASN A 227 14.09 5.90 4.64
C ASN A 227 14.21 7.42 4.68
N ALA A 228 13.98 8.11 3.56
CA ALA A 228 13.99 9.58 3.52
C ALA A 228 12.92 10.21 4.42
N LEU A 229 11.75 9.57 4.56
CA LEU A 229 10.72 9.98 5.51
C LEU A 229 11.18 9.74 6.96
N LEU A 230 11.74 8.57 7.24
CA LEU A 230 12.20 8.21 8.59
C LEU A 230 13.34 9.11 9.06
N ASP A 231 14.21 9.55 8.15
CA ASP A 231 15.31 10.49 8.45
C ASP A 231 14.80 11.89 8.84
N LEU A 232 13.62 12.30 8.36
CA LEU A 232 12.95 13.52 8.85
C LEU A 232 12.41 13.38 10.27
N VAL A 233 11.94 12.18 10.61
CA VAL A 233 11.34 11.89 11.93
C VAL A 233 12.45 11.76 12.97
N ALA A 234 13.44 10.93 12.70
CA ALA A 234 14.59 10.67 13.56
C ALA A 234 15.81 10.33 12.67
N PRO A 235 16.76 11.23 12.52
CA PRO A 235 18.02 10.97 11.83
C PRO A 235 18.72 9.71 12.38
N ALA A 236 19.33 8.94 11.50
CA ALA A 236 20.07 7.72 11.88
C ALA A 236 21.37 8.03 12.60
#